data_e316a8940d3bcc4a0965f23d675e5bec
#
_entry.id   e316a8940d3bcc4a0965f23d675e5bec
#
_cell.length_a   1.000
_cell.length_b   1.000
_cell.length_c   1.000
_cell.angle_alpha   90.00
_cell.angle_beta   90.00
_cell.angle_gamma   90.00
#
_symmetry.space_group_name_H-M   'P 1'
#
loop_
_entity.id
_entity.type
_entity.pdbx_description
1 polymer ?
#
loop_
_entity_poly.entity_id
_entity_poly.type
_entity_poly.pdbx_seq_one_letter_code
_entity_poly.pdbx_strand_id
1 'polypeptide(L)'
;MFSSEEQYFLFLAAKLLAGELTAEERIALDDLLRADKSKRELLAYLEQKHGEEEDLEAEISYEKSRPIELTAVEDVAVRPFIGRHKVKLLSIAASLFIVFGVWSLWFVKNDKKVVEDTEWQTIATGKGERKSIKLSDGSEVWLNNESVLRLKAGFGKTDRVLELVGEGYFAIAKNPNLPLKIKTAYAEVQVLGTKFNLRALPDENTTTTSLIEGKVRLKVMDNKQEKLYELLPGNKVSVINQPVSTNDHRSKHVVPQPKVIFAKLDIIDAEVTETLWMKNRLVFNGEGFDMVAKKMERWFGKPIVVENEQLAKEPITGIFDETTCEEVLNVIKRTGTKLNYYTQNDTLYVK
;
A
#
# COMPACT_ATOMS: atom_id res chain seq x y z
N MET A 1 7.43 25.70 0.55
CA MET A 1 5.99 25.56 0.88
C MET A 1 5.30 26.52 -0.07
N PHE A 2 4.55 26.02 -1.05
CA PHE A 2 3.83 26.87 -2.01
C PHE A 2 2.71 27.63 -1.28
N SER A 3 2.53 28.90 -1.61
CA SER A 3 1.40 29.69 -1.10
C SER A 3 0.07 29.11 -1.60
N SER A 4 -1.03 29.44 -0.96
CA SER A 4 -2.37 28.99 -1.40
C SER A 4 -2.68 29.46 -2.83
N GLU A 5 -2.15 30.59 -3.25
CA GLU A 5 -2.29 31.15 -4.59
C GLU A 5 -1.48 30.37 -5.64
N GLU A 6 -0.25 29.93 -5.31
CA GLU A 6 0.56 29.06 -6.19
C GLU A 6 -0.07 27.69 -6.37
N GLN A 7 -0.66 27.12 -5.32
CA GLN A 7 -1.37 25.85 -5.40
C GLN A 7 -2.62 25.94 -6.29
N TYR A 8 -3.35 27.06 -6.21
CA TYR A 8 -4.51 27.31 -7.04
C TYR A 8 -4.12 27.52 -8.51
N PHE A 9 -3.04 28.24 -8.78
CA PHE A 9 -2.48 28.38 -10.13
C PHE A 9 -2.09 27.03 -10.74
N LEU A 10 -1.36 26.17 -10.01
CA LEU A 10 -0.98 24.84 -10.51
C LEU A 10 -2.18 23.93 -10.76
N PHE A 11 -3.23 24.04 -9.97
CA PHE A 11 -4.49 23.32 -10.19
C PHE A 11 -5.16 23.76 -11.50
N LEU A 12 -5.25 25.07 -11.76
CA LEU A 12 -5.84 25.60 -13.01
C LEU A 12 -4.97 25.28 -14.23
N ALA A 13 -3.64 25.33 -14.11
CA ALA A 13 -2.72 24.94 -15.18
C ALA A 13 -2.87 23.45 -15.54
N ALA A 14 -2.99 22.55 -14.56
CA ALA A 14 -3.22 21.14 -14.80
C ALA A 14 -4.54 20.88 -15.52
N LYS A 15 -5.62 21.59 -15.16
CA LYS A 15 -6.91 21.50 -15.84
C LYS A 15 -6.88 22.06 -17.28
N LEU A 16 -6.09 23.11 -17.52
CA LEU A 16 -5.88 23.64 -18.87
C LEU A 16 -5.22 22.58 -19.77
N LEU A 17 -4.16 21.93 -19.31
CA LEU A 17 -3.46 20.88 -20.06
C LEU A 17 -4.31 19.65 -20.30
N ALA A 18 -5.20 19.31 -19.36
CA ALA A 18 -6.16 18.22 -19.52
C ALA A 18 -7.37 18.56 -20.39
N GLY A 19 -7.53 19.82 -20.85
CA GLY A 19 -8.69 20.27 -21.60
C GLY A 19 -9.99 20.37 -20.80
N GLU A 20 -9.91 20.37 -19.46
CA GLU A 20 -11.06 20.30 -18.52
C GLU A 20 -11.40 21.66 -17.88
N LEU A 21 -10.82 22.76 -18.37
CA LEU A 21 -10.98 24.08 -17.78
C LEU A 21 -12.35 24.68 -18.11
N THR A 22 -13.10 25.10 -17.09
CA THR A 22 -14.37 25.81 -17.28
C THR A 22 -14.15 27.28 -17.68
N ALA A 23 -15.20 27.93 -18.20
CA ALA A 23 -15.10 29.35 -18.60
C ALA A 23 -14.75 30.29 -17.41
N GLU A 24 -15.27 30.04 -16.22
CA GLU A 24 -14.99 30.80 -15.02
C GLU A 24 -13.55 30.58 -14.52
N GLU A 25 -13.08 29.33 -14.55
CA GLU A 25 -11.71 28.97 -14.18
C GLU A 25 -10.68 29.54 -15.15
N ARG A 26 -11.04 29.69 -16.44
CA ARG A 26 -10.18 30.32 -17.45
C ARG A 26 -9.96 31.80 -17.17
N ILE A 27 -11.01 32.52 -16.77
CA ILE A 27 -10.89 33.93 -16.36
C ILE A 27 -9.96 34.06 -15.15
N ALA A 28 -10.14 33.18 -14.14
CA ALA A 28 -9.28 33.18 -12.94
C ALA A 28 -7.80 32.88 -13.27
N LEU A 29 -7.55 31.95 -14.22
CA LEU A 29 -6.18 31.67 -14.68
C LEU A 29 -5.58 32.86 -15.42
N ASP A 30 -6.33 33.50 -16.32
CA ASP A 30 -5.89 34.69 -17.05
C ASP A 30 -5.52 35.86 -16.13
N ASP A 31 -6.28 36.06 -15.06
CA ASP A 31 -5.99 37.08 -14.05
C ASP A 31 -4.69 36.77 -13.28
N LEU A 32 -4.45 35.51 -12.90
CA LEU A 32 -3.19 35.10 -12.27
C LEU A 32 -1.98 35.24 -13.20
N LEU A 33 -2.16 34.97 -14.50
CA LEU A 33 -1.11 35.12 -15.51
C LEU A 33 -0.81 36.59 -15.82
N ARG A 34 -1.78 37.49 -15.72
CA ARG A 34 -1.55 38.93 -15.88
C ARG A 34 -0.80 39.52 -14.70
N ALA A 35 -1.06 39.03 -13.49
CA ALA A 35 -0.47 39.51 -12.25
C ALA A 35 1.00 39.09 -12.08
N ASP A 36 1.42 37.94 -12.60
CA ASP A 36 2.73 37.35 -12.31
C ASP A 36 3.41 36.80 -13.57
N LYS A 37 4.59 37.36 -13.88
CA LYS A 37 5.42 36.95 -15.03
C LYS A 37 5.97 35.54 -14.87
N SER A 38 6.30 35.13 -13.64
CA SER A 38 6.87 33.80 -13.35
C SER A 38 5.87 32.71 -13.62
N LYS A 39 4.56 32.94 -13.35
CA LYS A 39 3.46 32.00 -13.63
C LYS A 39 3.28 31.81 -15.15
N ARG A 40 3.48 32.84 -15.96
CA ARG A 40 3.47 32.75 -17.43
C ARG A 40 4.61 31.89 -17.97
N GLU A 41 5.81 32.07 -17.47
CA GLU A 41 6.99 31.30 -17.87
C GLU A 41 6.83 29.81 -17.46
N LEU A 42 6.29 29.58 -16.27
CA LEU A 42 6.00 28.20 -15.80
C LEU A 42 4.92 27.51 -16.62
N LEU A 43 3.83 28.22 -16.97
CA LEU A 43 2.78 27.65 -17.82
C LEU A 43 3.31 27.30 -19.20
N ALA A 44 4.08 28.20 -19.85
CA ALA A 44 4.69 27.95 -21.15
C ALA A 44 5.63 26.72 -21.14
N TYR A 45 6.38 26.54 -20.06
CA TYR A 45 7.23 25.36 -19.87
C TYR A 45 6.41 24.07 -19.74
N LEU A 46 5.29 24.12 -19.01
CA LEU A 46 4.40 22.94 -18.84
C LEU A 46 3.69 22.58 -20.15
N GLU A 47 3.23 23.57 -20.93
CA GLU A 47 2.62 23.35 -22.25
C GLU A 47 3.62 22.73 -23.24
N GLN A 48 4.85 23.24 -23.28
CA GLN A 48 5.91 22.66 -24.12
C GLN A 48 6.19 21.19 -23.75
N LYS A 49 6.29 20.89 -22.47
CA LYS A 49 6.53 19.53 -21.97
C LYS A 49 5.40 18.58 -22.31
N HIS A 50 4.16 19.05 -22.21
CA HIS A 50 2.97 18.25 -22.54
C HIS A 50 2.91 17.95 -24.04
N GLY A 51 3.23 18.92 -24.91
CA GLY A 51 3.31 18.72 -26.35
C GLY A 51 4.43 17.72 -26.76
N GLU A 52 5.59 17.76 -26.11
CA GLU A 52 6.67 16.78 -26.34
C GLU A 52 6.24 15.34 -25.99
N GLU A 53 5.40 15.14 -24.97
CA GLU A 53 4.87 13.82 -24.60
C GLU A 53 3.79 13.33 -25.59
N GLU A 54 2.89 14.20 -26.07
CA GLU A 54 1.89 13.86 -27.07
C GLU A 54 2.51 13.50 -28.42
N ASP A 55 3.54 14.23 -28.88
CA ASP A 55 4.28 13.93 -30.10
C ASP A 55 4.99 12.57 -30.03
N LEU A 56 5.57 12.24 -28.88
CA LEU A 56 6.20 10.94 -28.66
C LEU A 56 5.21 9.77 -28.68
N GLU A 57 4.01 9.95 -28.09
CA GLU A 57 2.94 8.96 -28.15
C GLU A 57 2.38 8.77 -29.57
N ALA A 58 2.27 9.87 -30.33
CA ALA A 58 1.84 9.84 -31.71
C ALA A 58 2.85 9.10 -32.62
N GLU A 59 4.16 9.33 -32.41
CA GLU A 59 5.24 8.66 -33.16
C GLU A 59 5.28 7.16 -32.85
N ILE A 60 5.13 6.76 -31.60
CA ILE A 60 5.02 5.34 -31.18
C ILE A 60 3.79 4.67 -31.78
N SER A 61 2.66 5.36 -31.85
CA SER A 61 1.41 4.88 -32.44
C SER A 61 1.53 4.71 -33.96
N TYR A 62 2.22 5.63 -34.64
CA TYR A 62 2.47 5.58 -36.09
C TYR A 62 3.40 4.42 -36.46
N GLU A 63 4.46 4.18 -35.69
CA GLU A 63 5.38 3.05 -35.90
C GLU A 63 4.68 1.69 -35.75
N LYS A 64 3.72 1.61 -34.82
CA LYS A 64 2.93 0.40 -34.52
C LYS A 64 1.88 0.09 -35.59
N SER A 65 1.47 1.07 -36.40
CA SER A 65 0.47 0.95 -37.45
C SER A 65 1.03 0.83 -38.87
N ARG A 66 2.35 0.80 -39.03
CA ARG A 66 2.99 0.61 -40.35
C ARG A 66 2.67 -0.79 -40.90
N PRO A 67 2.00 -0.89 -42.06
CA PRO A 67 1.83 -2.20 -42.71
C PRO A 67 3.19 -2.68 -43.15
N ILE A 68 3.52 -3.94 -42.83
CA ILE A 68 4.68 -4.62 -43.38
C ILE A 68 4.38 -4.82 -44.87
N GLU A 69 4.95 -4.00 -45.74
CA GLU A 69 4.94 -4.21 -47.17
C GLU A 69 5.83 -5.46 -47.46
N LEU A 70 5.16 -6.59 -47.66
CA LEU A 70 5.76 -7.77 -48.24
C LEU A 70 6.04 -7.45 -49.73
N THR A 71 7.25 -6.98 -50.02
CA THR A 71 7.72 -6.92 -51.42
C THR A 71 7.68 -8.33 -51.99
N ALA A 72 6.86 -8.51 -53.04
CA ALA A 72 6.81 -9.73 -53.81
C ALA A 72 8.21 -10.06 -54.37
N VAL A 73 8.72 -11.21 -53.95
CA VAL A 73 9.95 -11.75 -54.52
C VAL A 73 9.64 -12.20 -55.94
N GLU A 74 10.20 -11.51 -56.95
CA GLU A 74 10.14 -11.94 -58.33
C GLU A 74 10.67 -13.40 -58.48
N ASP A 75 9.94 -14.20 -59.24
CA ASP A 75 10.27 -15.57 -59.59
C ASP A 75 11.64 -15.65 -60.29
N VAL A 76 12.67 -15.93 -59.52
CA VAL A 76 13.98 -16.33 -60.10
C VAL A 76 13.89 -17.80 -60.43
N ALA A 77 13.83 -18.10 -61.72
CA ALA A 77 13.88 -19.44 -62.25
C ALA A 77 15.19 -20.16 -61.83
N VAL A 78 15.08 -21.03 -60.83
CA VAL A 78 16.19 -21.84 -60.31
C VAL A 78 16.42 -23.00 -61.27
N ARG A 79 17.47 -22.88 -62.11
CA ARG A 79 18.00 -24.06 -62.89
C ARG A 79 18.66 -25.06 -61.92
N PRO A 80 18.31 -26.34 -61.96
CA PRO A 80 18.92 -27.32 -61.04
C PRO A 80 20.39 -27.61 -61.44
N PHE A 81 21.30 -27.03 -60.64
CA PHE A 81 22.73 -27.40 -60.74
C PHE A 81 22.99 -28.62 -59.85
N ILE A 82 22.55 -29.79 -60.28
CA ILE A 82 22.77 -31.04 -59.57
C ILE A 82 23.97 -31.75 -60.24
N GLY A 83 25.18 -31.59 -59.73
CA GLY A 83 26.34 -32.30 -60.15
C GLY A 83 27.54 -32.12 -59.22
N ARG A 84 27.93 -33.17 -58.52
CA ARG A 84 29.26 -33.42 -57.90
C ARG A 84 29.57 -32.86 -56.47
N HIS A 85 28.66 -32.32 -55.73
CA HIS A 85 29.01 -31.88 -54.37
C HIS A 85 28.07 -32.40 -53.22
N LYS A 86 27.39 -33.53 -53.42
CA LYS A 86 26.51 -34.14 -52.44
C LYS A 86 27.18 -34.41 -51.07
N VAL A 87 28.48 -34.78 -51.11
CA VAL A 87 29.21 -35.08 -49.85
C VAL A 87 29.59 -33.82 -49.08
N LYS A 88 29.90 -32.69 -49.77
CA LYS A 88 30.26 -31.42 -49.11
C LYS A 88 29.02 -30.71 -48.52
N LEU A 89 27.84 -30.86 -49.15
CA LEU A 89 26.58 -30.30 -48.60
C LEU A 89 26.10 -31.05 -47.36
N LEU A 90 26.29 -32.37 -47.29
CA LEU A 90 25.97 -33.16 -46.09
C LEU A 90 26.86 -32.78 -44.89
N SER A 91 28.15 -32.48 -45.11
CA SER A 91 29.05 -32.06 -44.03
C SER A 91 28.74 -30.66 -43.50
N ILE A 92 28.28 -29.73 -44.35
CA ILE A 92 27.83 -28.39 -43.93
C ILE A 92 26.51 -28.47 -43.14
N ALA A 93 25.54 -29.29 -43.58
CA ALA A 93 24.33 -29.54 -42.87
C ALA A 93 24.56 -30.14 -41.47
N ALA A 94 25.45 -31.15 -41.39
CA ALA A 94 25.82 -31.79 -40.13
C ALA A 94 26.51 -30.81 -39.16
N SER A 95 27.40 -29.93 -39.66
CA SER A 95 28.05 -28.91 -38.80
C SER A 95 27.08 -27.86 -38.31
N LEU A 96 26.10 -27.44 -39.13
CA LEU A 96 25.02 -26.52 -38.69
C LEU A 96 24.11 -27.15 -37.63
N PHE A 97 23.81 -28.46 -37.78
CA PHE A 97 23.05 -29.20 -36.76
C PHE A 97 23.81 -29.31 -35.43
N ILE A 98 25.13 -29.54 -35.49
CA ILE A 98 25.97 -29.59 -34.28
C ILE A 98 26.03 -28.19 -33.61
N VAL A 99 26.26 -27.13 -34.40
CA VAL A 99 26.29 -25.75 -33.88
C VAL A 99 24.92 -25.36 -33.29
N PHE A 100 23.82 -25.69 -33.97
CA PHE A 100 22.48 -25.46 -33.49
C PHE A 100 22.18 -26.30 -32.24
N GLY A 101 22.60 -27.55 -32.21
CA GLY A 101 22.47 -28.42 -31.03
C GLY A 101 23.26 -27.90 -29.83
N VAL A 102 24.52 -27.48 -30.02
CA VAL A 102 25.33 -26.85 -28.95
C VAL A 102 24.73 -25.51 -28.52
N TRP A 103 24.27 -24.70 -29.48
CA TRP A 103 23.59 -23.42 -29.19
C TRP A 103 22.27 -23.64 -28.44
N SER A 104 21.47 -24.64 -28.86
CA SER A 104 20.22 -25.02 -28.17
C SER A 104 20.49 -25.55 -26.75
N LEU A 105 21.52 -26.41 -26.58
CA LEU A 105 21.94 -26.89 -25.26
C LEU A 105 22.48 -25.75 -24.37
N TRP A 106 23.16 -24.78 -24.98
CA TRP A 106 23.65 -23.60 -24.26
C TRP A 106 22.50 -22.69 -23.86
N PHE A 107 21.47 -22.50 -24.73
CA PHE A 107 20.26 -21.75 -24.44
C PHE A 107 19.41 -22.43 -23.35
N VAL A 108 19.23 -23.76 -23.45
CA VAL A 108 18.49 -24.54 -22.44
C VAL A 108 19.24 -24.57 -21.09
N LYS A 109 20.57 -24.59 -21.09
CA LYS A 109 21.37 -24.50 -19.86
C LYS A 109 21.42 -23.08 -19.27
N ASN A 110 21.18 -22.05 -20.08
CA ASN A 110 21.14 -20.66 -19.61
C ASN A 110 19.74 -20.17 -19.24
N ASP A 111 18.68 -20.96 -19.47
CA ASP A 111 17.46 -20.79 -18.68
C ASP A 111 17.80 -21.19 -17.23
N LYS A 112 18.60 -20.34 -16.58
CA LYS A 112 18.44 -20.15 -15.15
C LYS A 112 16.96 -19.80 -15.02
N LYS A 113 16.13 -20.78 -14.69
CA LYS A 113 14.91 -20.51 -13.95
C LYS A 113 15.38 -19.53 -12.88
N VAL A 114 15.05 -18.26 -13.03
CA VAL A 114 14.91 -17.38 -11.91
C VAL A 114 13.83 -18.11 -11.11
N VAL A 115 14.27 -19.02 -10.24
CA VAL A 115 13.50 -19.42 -9.09
C VAL A 115 13.29 -18.06 -8.46
N GLU A 116 12.12 -17.45 -8.70
CA GLU A 116 11.67 -16.35 -7.88
C GLU A 116 11.85 -16.91 -6.48
N ASP A 117 12.89 -16.43 -5.83
CA ASP A 117 13.16 -16.75 -4.43
C ASP A 117 12.00 -16.11 -3.68
N THR A 118 10.88 -16.86 -3.68
CA THR A 118 9.61 -16.45 -3.04
C THR A 118 9.70 -16.64 -1.54
N GLU A 119 10.91 -16.78 -1.02
CA GLU A 119 11.16 -16.91 0.40
C GLU A 119 10.87 -15.58 1.08
N TRP A 120 9.79 -15.57 1.84
CA TRP A 120 9.41 -14.44 2.67
C TRP A 120 10.15 -14.51 4.00
N GLN A 121 10.92 -13.48 4.30
CA GLN A 121 11.43 -13.28 5.65
C GLN A 121 10.27 -12.82 6.55
N THR A 122 10.02 -13.54 7.63
CA THR A 122 8.95 -13.22 8.58
C THR A 122 9.53 -12.71 9.89
N ILE A 123 9.01 -11.59 10.37
CA ILE A 123 9.31 -11.00 11.67
C ILE A 123 8.00 -10.90 12.42
N ALA A 124 7.94 -11.48 13.63
CA ALA A 124 6.74 -11.51 14.45
C ALA A 124 7.00 -10.98 15.85
N THR A 125 5.96 -10.47 16.47
CA THR A 125 5.88 -10.10 17.88
C THR A 125 4.78 -10.90 18.58
N GLY A 126 5.03 -11.29 19.80
CA GLY A 126 4.02 -11.93 20.67
C GLY A 126 3.16 -10.91 21.41
N LYS A 127 2.26 -11.42 22.27
CA LYS A 127 1.50 -10.59 23.23
C LYS A 127 2.47 -9.88 24.18
N GLY A 128 2.24 -8.60 24.45
CA GLY A 128 3.13 -7.78 25.29
C GLY A 128 4.49 -7.45 24.68
N GLU A 129 4.81 -7.97 23.50
CA GLU A 129 6.09 -7.77 22.82
C GLU A 129 5.99 -6.68 21.75
N ARG A 130 7.03 -5.85 21.61
CA ARG A 130 7.21 -4.88 20.52
C ARG A 130 8.63 -4.98 19.99
N LYS A 131 8.82 -4.70 18.70
CA LYS A 131 10.13 -4.75 18.05
C LYS A 131 10.36 -3.50 17.21
N SER A 132 11.59 -2.98 17.25
CA SER A 132 12.08 -1.99 16.29
C SER A 132 13.03 -2.69 15.30
N ILE A 133 12.85 -2.40 14.01
CA ILE A 133 13.54 -3.08 12.91
C ILE A 133 14.04 -2.03 11.94
N LYS A 134 15.31 -2.12 11.58
CA LYS A 134 15.89 -1.34 10.48
C LYS A 134 15.94 -2.22 9.24
N LEU A 135 15.27 -1.79 8.17
CA LEU A 135 15.22 -2.50 6.90
C LEU A 135 16.45 -2.21 6.04
N SER A 136 16.70 -3.07 5.04
CA SER A 136 17.88 -2.96 4.16
C SER A 136 17.90 -1.71 3.29
N ASP A 137 16.73 -1.07 3.08
CA ASP A 137 16.59 0.17 2.32
C ASP A 137 16.76 1.44 3.18
N GLY A 138 17.11 1.27 4.47
CA GLY A 138 17.26 2.35 5.46
C GLY A 138 15.96 2.77 6.14
N SER A 139 14.82 2.17 5.79
CA SER A 139 13.54 2.39 6.49
C SER A 139 13.57 1.81 7.90
N GLU A 140 12.81 2.41 8.80
CA GLU A 140 12.64 1.93 10.17
C GLU A 140 11.18 1.56 10.42
N VAL A 141 10.96 0.42 11.07
CA VAL A 141 9.64 -0.11 11.39
C VAL A 141 9.58 -0.47 12.86
N TRP A 142 8.55 -0.01 13.54
CA TRP A 142 8.20 -0.48 14.88
C TRP A 142 6.96 -1.36 14.75
N LEU A 143 7.04 -2.59 15.25
CA LEU A 143 5.91 -3.51 15.32
C LEU A 143 5.34 -3.49 16.74
N ASN A 144 4.02 -3.31 16.82
CA ASN A 144 3.27 -3.44 18.06
C ASN A 144 3.08 -4.92 18.41
N ASN A 145 2.47 -5.21 19.55
CA ASN A 145 2.19 -6.57 20.00
C ASN A 145 1.29 -7.34 19.01
N GLU A 146 1.43 -8.67 18.99
CA GLU A 146 0.70 -9.60 18.11
C GLU A 146 0.71 -9.19 16.64
N SER A 147 1.87 -8.77 16.13
CA SER A 147 2.03 -8.30 14.76
C SER A 147 3.00 -9.16 13.97
N VAL A 148 2.73 -9.36 12.70
CA VAL A 148 3.56 -10.10 11.76
C VAL A 148 3.85 -9.23 10.55
N LEU A 149 5.14 -8.98 10.31
CA LEU A 149 5.67 -8.32 9.12
C LEU A 149 6.39 -9.34 8.26
N ARG A 150 6.00 -9.45 7.00
CA ARG A 150 6.66 -10.30 6.03
C ARG A 150 7.32 -9.43 4.96
N LEU A 151 8.59 -9.69 4.68
CA LEU A 151 9.38 -9.03 3.66
C LEU A 151 9.59 -10.00 2.51
N LYS A 152 9.33 -9.55 1.29
CA LYS A 152 9.62 -10.34 0.10
C LYS A 152 11.13 -10.45 -0.09
N ALA A 153 11.62 -11.60 -0.54
CA ALA A 153 13.03 -11.79 -0.87
C ALA A 153 13.50 -10.72 -1.88
N GLY A 154 14.70 -10.19 -1.67
CA GLY A 154 15.20 -9.08 -2.49
C GLY A 154 14.67 -7.69 -2.10
N PHE A 155 13.94 -7.57 -0.99
CA PHE A 155 13.46 -6.28 -0.48
C PHE A 155 14.55 -5.21 -0.47
N GLY A 156 14.22 -4.04 -1.01
CA GLY A 156 15.12 -2.89 -1.11
C GLY A 156 16.08 -2.91 -2.31
N LYS A 157 16.20 -4.04 -3.04
CA LYS A 157 17.03 -4.18 -4.25
C LYS A 157 16.19 -4.22 -5.52
N THR A 158 15.26 -5.15 -5.61
CA THR A 158 14.39 -5.37 -6.79
C THR A 158 13.01 -4.77 -6.60
N ASP A 159 12.49 -4.84 -5.38
CA ASP A 159 11.22 -4.25 -5.00
C ASP A 159 11.23 -3.85 -3.50
N ARG A 160 10.14 -3.23 -3.05
CA ARG A 160 9.92 -2.86 -1.65
C ARG A 160 8.52 -3.30 -1.24
N VAL A 161 8.30 -4.63 -1.26
CA VAL A 161 6.99 -5.23 -0.94
C VAL A 161 7.03 -5.85 0.45
N LEU A 162 6.06 -5.45 1.28
CA LEU A 162 5.80 -5.95 2.62
C LEU A 162 4.37 -6.49 2.72
N GLU A 163 4.15 -7.38 3.67
CA GLU A 163 2.82 -7.77 4.14
C GLU A 163 2.75 -7.54 5.64
N LEU A 164 1.65 -6.93 6.12
CA LEU A 164 1.41 -6.68 7.53
C LEU A 164 0.10 -7.32 7.97
N VAL A 165 0.19 -8.06 9.08
CA VAL A 165 -0.93 -8.46 9.92
C VAL A 165 -0.65 -7.92 11.32
N GLY A 166 -1.54 -7.12 11.89
CA GLY A 166 -1.28 -6.46 13.17
C GLY A 166 -1.14 -4.96 13.05
N GLU A 167 -0.28 -4.35 13.86
CA GLU A 167 -0.05 -2.91 13.88
C GLU A 167 1.45 -2.58 13.81
N GLY A 168 1.78 -1.59 12.99
CA GLY A 168 3.14 -1.09 12.87
C GLY A 168 3.19 0.40 12.55
N TYR A 169 4.20 1.06 13.08
CA TYR A 169 4.62 2.39 12.68
C TYR A 169 5.78 2.27 11.68
N PHE A 170 5.71 3.04 10.61
CA PHE A 170 6.64 3.00 9.50
C PHE A 170 7.25 4.37 9.28
N ALA A 171 8.57 4.47 9.37
CA ALA A 171 9.36 5.62 8.91
C ALA A 171 10.13 5.21 7.66
N ILE A 172 9.52 5.44 6.50
CA ILE A 172 10.01 4.91 5.23
C ILE A 172 11.02 5.87 4.59
N ALA A 173 12.18 5.34 4.22
CA ALA A 173 13.23 6.04 3.50
C ALA A 173 12.72 6.52 2.12
N LYS A 174 13.01 7.78 1.78
CA LYS A 174 12.54 8.40 0.53
C LYS A 174 13.21 7.75 -0.68
N ASN A 175 12.41 7.17 -1.55
CA ASN A 175 12.85 6.61 -2.83
C ASN A 175 11.73 6.73 -3.88
N PRO A 176 11.70 7.80 -4.70
CA PRO A 176 10.69 8.00 -5.73
C PRO A 176 10.70 6.93 -6.84
N ASN A 177 11.88 6.36 -7.13
CA ASN A 177 12.06 5.39 -8.22
C ASN A 177 11.63 3.97 -7.84
N LEU A 178 11.52 3.67 -6.53
CA LEU A 178 11.13 2.35 -6.04
C LEU A 178 10.11 2.51 -4.91
N PRO A 179 8.81 2.66 -5.23
CA PRO A 179 7.74 2.79 -4.23
C PRO A 179 7.69 1.60 -3.27
N LEU A 180 7.49 1.87 -1.99
CA LEU A 180 7.23 0.82 -1.02
C LEU A 180 5.72 0.50 -1.00
N LYS A 181 5.40 -0.80 -0.99
CA LYS A 181 4.03 -1.32 -0.94
C LYS A 181 3.86 -2.21 0.28
N ILE A 182 2.82 -1.94 1.08
CA ILE A 182 2.43 -2.80 2.21
C ILE A 182 1.05 -3.36 1.92
N LYS A 183 0.96 -4.68 1.84
CA LYS A 183 -0.30 -5.40 1.70
C LYS A 183 -0.87 -5.74 3.06
N THR A 184 -2.16 -5.55 3.21
CA THR A 184 -2.95 -5.98 4.36
C THR A 184 -4.16 -6.79 3.88
N ALA A 185 -5.01 -7.24 4.80
CA ALA A 185 -6.20 -8.00 4.43
C ALA A 185 -7.17 -7.22 3.52
N TYR A 186 -7.29 -5.89 3.68
CA TYR A 186 -8.34 -5.09 3.02
C TYR A 186 -7.82 -3.95 2.17
N ALA A 187 -6.52 -3.69 2.18
CA ALA A 187 -5.93 -2.58 1.44
C ALA A 187 -4.46 -2.83 1.08
N GLU A 188 -3.98 -2.16 0.06
CA GLU A 188 -2.55 -1.99 -0.22
C GLU A 188 -2.17 -0.51 -0.03
N VAL A 189 -1.18 -0.26 0.80
CA VAL A 189 -0.62 1.06 1.07
C VAL A 189 0.63 1.26 0.24
N GLN A 190 0.69 2.32 -0.58
CA GLN A 190 1.84 2.66 -1.38
C GLN A 190 2.41 4.02 -0.95
N VAL A 191 3.74 4.07 -0.74
CA VAL A 191 4.45 5.28 -0.28
C VAL A 191 5.80 5.45 -0.97
N LEU A 192 6.31 6.69 -1.00
CA LEU A 192 7.62 7.04 -1.58
C LEU A 192 8.67 7.48 -0.54
N GLY A 193 8.22 7.79 0.68
CA GLY A 193 9.03 8.31 1.79
C GLY A 193 8.10 9.02 2.77
N THR A 194 7.63 8.31 3.78
CA THR A 194 6.42 8.67 4.52
C THR A 194 6.52 8.12 5.94
N LYS A 195 6.00 8.87 6.92
CA LYS A 195 5.82 8.41 8.30
C LYS A 195 4.34 8.20 8.58
N PHE A 196 3.95 6.99 8.95
CA PHE A 196 2.55 6.63 9.18
C PHE A 196 2.42 5.44 10.11
N ASN A 197 1.26 5.33 10.77
CA ASN A 197 0.84 4.14 11.50
C ASN A 197 -0.13 3.34 10.63
N LEU A 198 0.04 2.02 10.58
CA LEU A 198 -0.83 1.09 9.85
C LEU A 198 -1.30 0.01 10.82
N ARG A 199 -2.63 -0.11 10.97
CA ARG A 199 -3.29 -1.06 11.85
C ARG A 199 -4.22 -1.95 11.03
N ALA A 200 -3.98 -3.26 11.04
CA ALA A 200 -4.69 -4.28 10.29
C ALA A 200 -4.78 -5.58 11.10
N LEU A 201 -5.46 -5.52 12.23
CA LEU A 201 -5.67 -6.68 13.12
C LEU A 201 -6.75 -7.61 12.56
N PRO A 202 -6.54 -8.93 12.61
CA PRO A 202 -7.46 -9.90 11.99
C PRO A 202 -8.87 -9.89 12.58
N ASP A 203 -8.99 -9.57 13.86
CA ASP A 203 -10.25 -9.57 14.61
C ASP A 203 -11.03 -8.23 14.52
N GLU A 204 -10.46 -7.22 13.83
CA GLU A 204 -11.11 -5.90 13.72
C GLU A 204 -11.85 -5.68 12.40
N ASN A 205 -11.75 -6.57 11.41
CA ASN A 205 -12.33 -6.41 10.07
C ASN A 205 -12.05 -5.03 9.43
N THR A 206 -10.98 -4.38 9.86
CA THR A 206 -10.65 -3.00 9.48
C THR A 206 -9.16 -2.88 9.23
N THR A 207 -8.80 -2.10 8.20
CA THR A 207 -7.44 -1.59 8.02
C THR A 207 -7.47 -0.08 8.16
N THR A 208 -6.72 0.46 9.12
CA THR A 208 -6.60 1.91 9.36
C THR A 208 -5.19 2.38 9.07
N THR A 209 -5.06 3.41 8.25
CA THR A 209 -3.80 4.10 7.94
C THR A 209 -3.87 5.52 8.47
N SER A 210 -2.96 5.90 9.35
CA SER A 210 -2.85 7.22 9.99
C SER A 210 -1.57 7.92 9.52
N LEU A 211 -1.71 9.00 8.73
CA LEU A 211 -0.58 9.65 8.07
C LEU A 211 -0.05 10.83 8.88
N ILE A 212 1.22 10.74 9.27
CA ILE A 212 1.93 11.77 10.03
C ILE A 212 2.71 12.72 9.11
N GLU A 213 3.49 12.18 8.17
CA GLU A 213 4.35 12.96 7.28
C GLU A 213 4.41 12.31 5.89
N GLY A 214 4.45 13.13 4.83
CA GLY A 214 4.57 12.67 3.44
C GLY A 214 3.22 12.46 2.76
N LYS A 215 3.11 11.42 1.93
CA LYS A 215 1.90 11.08 1.17
C LYS A 215 1.70 9.56 1.17
N VAL A 216 0.45 9.14 1.33
CA VAL A 216 0.03 7.74 1.17
C VAL A 216 -0.95 7.64 0.01
N ARG A 217 -0.73 6.66 -0.86
CA ARG A 217 -1.72 6.17 -1.81
C ARG A 217 -2.25 4.84 -1.30
N LEU A 218 -3.55 4.78 -1.07
CA LEU A 218 -4.26 3.60 -0.59
C LEU A 218 -5.05 2.99 -1.74
N LYS A 219 -4.81 1.69 -2.01
CA LYS A 219 -5.52 0.91 -3.00
C LYS A 219 -6.46 -0.05 -2.29
N VAL A 220 -7.73 -0.02 -2.65
CA VAL A 220 -8.79 -0.85 -2.09
C VAL A 220 -9.50 -1.58 -3.22
N MET A 221 -9.75 -2.88 -3.06
CA MET A 221 -10.52 -3.66 -4.03
C MET A 221 -12.01 -3.59 -3.68
N ASP A 222 -12.81 -3.01 -4.57
CA ASP A 222 -14.27 -2.92 -4.44
C ASP A 222 -14.94 -3.57 -5.64
N ASN A 223 -15.67 -4.66 -5.43
CA ASN A 223 -16.38 -5.39 -6.50
C ASN A 223 -15.51 -5.71 -7.74
N LYS A 224 -14.27 -6.18 -7.53
CA LYS A 224 -13.25 -6.45 -8.55
C LYS A 224 -12.70 -5.19 -9.26
N GLN A 225 -13.08 -4.00 -8.82
CA GLN A 225 -12.50 -2.74 -9.29
C GLN A 225 -11.52 -2.20 -8.26
N GLU A 226 -10.38 -1.69 -8.73
CA GLU A 226 -9.43 -0.97 -7.90
C GLU A 226 -9.92 0.46 -7.69
N LYS A 227 -10.03 0.87 -6.42
CA LYS A 227 -10.22 2.26 -6.04
C LYS A 227 -8.96 2.79 -5.38
N LEU A 228 -8.49 3.94 -5.83
CA LEU A 228 -7.32 4.62 -5.31
C LEU A 228 -7.75 5.84 -4.49
N TYR A 229 -7.16 5.97 -3.31
CA TYR A 229 -7.36 7.10 -2.42
C TYR A 229 -6.02 7.69 -2.04
N GLU A 230 -5.94 9.02 -2.00
CA GLU A 230 -4.76 9.72 -1.49
C GLU A 230 -5.03 10.27 -0.10
N LEU A 231 -4.06 10.11 0.79
CA LEU A 231 -4.12 10.60 2.16
C LEU A 231 -3.05 11.67 2.35
N LEU A 232 -3.46 12.78 2.95
CA LEU A 232 -2.59 13.90 3.30
C LEU A 232 -2.24 13.87 4.80
N PRO A 233 -1.12 14.46 5.22
CA PRO A 233 -0.72 14.50 6.63
C PRO A 233 -1.82 15.05 7.54
N GLY A 234 -1.90 14.55 8.76
CA GLY A 234 -2.93 14.91 9.73
C GLY A 234 -4.27 14.22 9.53
N ASN A 235 -4.36 13.27 8.60
CA ASN A 235 -5.59 12.50 8.37
C ASN A 235 -5.35 11.01 8.58
N LYS A 236 -6.45 10.29 8.84
CA LYS A 236 -6.52 8.83 8.84
C LYS A 236 -7.62 8.34 7.92
N VAL A 237 -7.44 7.14 7.39
CA VAL A 237 -8.42 6.44 6.57
C VAL A 237 -8.60 5.03 7.08
N SER A 238 -9.86 4.62 7.27
CA SER A 238 -10.23 3.27 7.68
C SER A 238 -10.99 2.57 6.56
N VAL A 239 -10.53 1.39 6.18
CA VAL A 239 -11.19 0.49 5.24
C VAL A 239 -11.85 -0.61 6.06
N ILE A 240 -13.16 -0.59 6.13
CA ILE A 240 -13.97 -1.54 6.90
C ILE A 240 -14.55 -2.56 5.96
N ASN A 241 -14.26 -3.83 6.17
CA ASN A 241 -14.84 -4.92 5.41
C ASN A 241 -16.18 -5.33 6.06
N GLN A 242 -17.27 -4.86 5.49
CA GLN A 242 -18.61 -5.19 5.97
C GLN A 242 -19.17 -6.37 5.16
N PRO A 243 -19.62 -7.45 5.82
CA PRO A 243 -20.43 -8.46 5.13
C PRO A 243 -21.74 -7.81 4.66
N VAL A 244 -21.99 -7.80 3.36
CA VAL A 244 -23.29 -7.32 2.84
C VAL A 244 -24.34 -8.36 3.18
N SER A 245 -25.25 -8.02 4.07
CA SER A 245 -26.48 -8.80 4.28
C SER A 245 -27.40 -8.55 3.08
N THR A 246 -27.32 -9.39 2.06
CA THR A 246 -28.35 -9.44 1.04
C THR A 246 -29.56 -10.18 1.62
N ASN A 247 -30.67 -9.49 1.82
CA ASN A 247 -31.96 -10.10 2.18
C ASN A 247 -32.55 -11.01 1.05
N ASP A 248 -31.74 -11.32 0.05
CA ASP A 248 -32.13 -12.21 -1.03
C ASP A 248 -31.69 -13.64 -0.69
N HIS A 249 -32.65 -14.46 -0.26
CA HIS A 249 -32.49 -15.87 0.08
C HIS A 249 -31.97 -16.76 -1.07
N ARG A 250 -31.64 -16.18 -2.25
CA ARG A 250 -31.20 -16.92 -3.45
C ARG A 250 -29.70 -16.81 -3.74
N SER A 251 -28.96 -15.89 -3.12
CA SER A 251 -27.52 -15.74 -3.40
C SER A 251 -26.67 -16.14 -2.19
N LYS A 252 -26.03 -17.31 -2.29
CA LYS A 252 -25.06 -17.84 -1.30
C LYS A 252 -23.67 -17.16 -1.33
N HIS A 253 -23.47 -16.07 -2.07
CA HIS A 253 -22.21 -15.37 -2.14
C HIS A 253 -22.37 -13.93 -1.62
N VAL A 254 -22.08 -13.78 -0.33
CA VAL A 254 -21.87 -12.45 0.26
C VAL A 254 -20.56 -11.90 -0.31
N VAL A 255 -20.64 -10.93 -1.20
CA VAL A 255 -19.45 -10.21 -1.67
C VAL A 255 -19.16 -9.09 -0.66
N PRO A 256 -18.00 -9.13 0.04
CA PRO A 256 -17.66 -8.07 0.97
C PRO A 256 -17.57 -6.73 0.22
N GLN A 257 -18.26 -5.70 0.71
CA GLN A 257 -18.10 -4.34 0.19
C GLN A 257 -17.30 -3.52 1.18
N PRO A 258 -16.10 -3.07 0.82
CA PRO A 258 -15.30 -2.24 1.71
C PRO A 258 -15.92 -0.84 1.83
N LYS A 259 -16.15 -0.38 3.06
CA LYS A 259 -16.52 1.00 3.36
C LYS A 259 -15.25 1.77 3.71
N VAL A 260 -15.00 2.88 3.01
CA VAL A 260 -13.85 3.76 3.26
C VAL A 260 -14.30 5.00 4.02
N ILE A 261 -13.68 5.26 5.18
CA ILE A 261 -14.00 6.38 6.06
C ILE A 261 -12.74 7.22 6.28
N PHE A 262 -12.84 8.52 6.02
CA PHE A 262 -11.79 9.50 6.31
C PHE A 262 -12.08 10.25 7.60
N ALA A 263 -11.03 10.48 8.39
CA ALA A 263 -11.10 11.26 9.62
C ALA A 263 -9.79 12.04 9.82
N LYS A 264 -9.79 13.00 10.74
CA LYS A 264 -8.56 13.62 11.24
C LYS A 264 -7.85 12.71 12.22
N LEU A 265 -6.53 12.88 12.36
CA LEU A 265 -5.79 12.26 13.45
C LEU A 265 -6.26 12.82 14.80
N ASP A 266 -6.36 11.95 15.78
CA ASP A 266 -6.59 12.37 17.15
C ASP A 266 -5.25 12.83 17.77
N ILE A 267 -5.24 14.03 18.33
CA ILE A 267 -4.04 14.64 18.92
C ILE A 267 -4.31 14.88 20.40
N ILE A 268 -3.46 14.33 21.26
CA ILE A 268 -3.46 14.52 22.70
C ILE A 268 -2.07 14.96 23.12
N ASP A 269 -1.96 16.04 23.89
CA ASP A 269 -0.69 16.60 24.34
C ASP A 269 0.32 16.88 23.19
N ALA A 270 -0.19 17.37 22.06
CA ALA A 270 0.57 17.59 20.81
C ALA A 270 1.13 16.32 20.17
N GLU A 271 0.69 15.13 20.58
CA GLU A 271 1.10 13.84 20.05
C GLU A 271 -0.05 13.14 19.32
N VAL A 272 0.30 12.42 18.26
CA VAL A 272 -0.66 11.62 17.49
C VAL A 272 -1.02 10.36 18.29
N THR A 273 -2.28 10.22 18.65
CA THR A 273 -2.80 9.16 19.52
C THR A 273 -2.46 7.75 19.02
N GLU A 274 -2.53 7.56 17.69
CA GLU A 274 -2.23 6.29 17.04
C GLU A 274 -0.76 5.88 17.14
N THR A 275 0.13 6.75 17.63
CA THR A 275 1.57 6.46 17.80
C THR A 275 2.01 6.34 19.26
N LEU A 276 1.13 6.60 20.21
CA LEU A 276 1.44 6.63 21.65
C LEU A 276 1.89 5.27 22.19
N TRP A 277 1.48 4.18 21.54
CA TRP A 277 1.92 2.84 21.89
C TRP A 277 3.45 2.65 21.79
N MET A 278 4.14 3.38 20.90
CA MET A 278 5.61 3.37 20.81
C MET A 278 6.28 3.95 22.07
N LYS A 279 5.55 4.80 22.79
CA LYS A 279 5.98 5.41 24.06
C LYS A 279 5.44 4.68 25.28
N ASN A 280 4.99 3.43 25.11
CA ASN A 280 4.40 2.61 26.17
C ASN A 280 3.13 3.21 26.80
N ARG A 281 2.36 4.00 26.03
CA ARG A 281 1.07 4.60 26.45
C ARG A 281 -0.08 3.84 25.83
N LEU A 282 -0.91 3.22 26.68
CA LEU A 282 -2.14 2.52 26.27
C LEU A 282 -3.30 3.52 26.20
N VAL A 283 -3.93 3.63 25.04
CA VAL A 283 -4.99 4.60 24.79
C VAL A 283 -6.29 3.90 24.44
N PHE A 284 -7.37 4.34 25.07
CA PHE A 284 -8.75 4.02 24.71
C PHE A 284 -9.46 5.31 24.29
N ASN A 285 -10.19 5.27 23.18
CA ASN A 285 -10.85 6.44 22.60
C ASN A 285 -12.32 6.16 22.28
N GLY A 286 -13.12 5.88 23.31
CA GLY A 286 -14.54 5.61 23.18
C GLY A 286 -14.88 4.23 22.62
N GLU A 287 -13.92 3.29 22.64
CA GLU A 287 -14.18 1.91 22.25
C GLU A 287 -15.04 1.19 23.30
N GLY A 288 -15.90 0.26 22.87
CA GLY A 288 -16.61 -0.62 23.78
C GLY A 288 -15.65 -1.47 24.62
N PHE A 289 -16.04 -1.80 25.83
CA PHE A 289 -15.18 -2.52 26.78
C PHE A 289 -14.70 -3.88 26.25
N ASP A 290 -15.46 -4.53 25.35
CA ASP A 290 -15.02 -5.74 24.66
C ASP A 290 -13.77 -5.53 23.80
N MET A 291 -13.70 -4.40 23.09
CA MET A 291 -12.51 -4.01 22.31
C MET A 291 -11.37 -3.55 23.22
N VAL A 292 -11.70 -2.86 24.32
CA VAL A 292 -10.74 -2.48 25.36
C VAL A 292 -10.09 -3.74 25.96
N ALA A 293 -10.88 -4.75 26.31
CA ALA A 293 -10.39 -6.02 26.85
C ALA A 293 -9.42 -6.72 25.88
N LYS A 294 -9.75 -6.79 24.59
CA LYS A 294 -8.85 -7.33 23.57
C LYS A 294 -7.56 -6.54 23.42
N LYS A 295 -7.65 -5.21 23.47
CA LYS A 295 -6.49 -4.31 23.44
C LYS A 295 -5.59 -4.51 24.67
N MET A 296 -6.17 -4.65 25.85
CA MET A 296 -5.48 -4.97 27.10
C MET A 296 -4.86 -6.37 27.07
N GLU A 297 -5.56 -7.38 26.53
CA GLU A 297 -5.06 -8.74 26.38
C GLU A 297 -3.79 -8.75 25.53
N ARG A 298 -3.78 -8.07 24.38
CA ARG A 298 -2.60 -7.93 23.52
C ARG A 298 -1.47 -7.17 24.22
N TRP A 299 -1.82 -6.12 24.98
CA TRP A 299 -0.85 -5.25 25.63
C TRP A 299 -0.14 -5.90 26.80
N PHE A 300 -0.87 -6.58 27.67
CA PHE A 300 -0.34 -7.18 28.90
C PHE A 300 0.01 -8.67 28.76
N GLY A 301 -0.37 -9.30 27.64
CA GLY A 301 -0.13 -10.72 27.43
C GLY A 301 -1.01 -11.64 28.28
N LYS A 302 -2.07 -11.11 28.91
CA LYS A 302 -2.94 -11.82 29.83
C LYS A 302 -4.33 -12.01 29.23
N PRO A 303 -4.87 -13.26 29.11
CA PRO A 303 -6.22 -13.48 28.61
C PRO A 303 -7.28 -12.75 29.45
N ILE A 304 -8.24 -12.10 28.78
CA ILE A 304 -9.32 -11.35 29.42
C ILE A 304 -10.66 -11.80 28.86
N VAL A 305 -11.57 -12.24 29.73
CA VAL A 305 -12.92 -12.67 29.37
C VAL A 305 -13.91 -11.66 29.96
N VAL A 306 -14.75 -11.07 29.12
CA VAL A 306 -15.85 -10.18 29.53
C VAL A 306 -17.12 -10.98 29.62
N GLU A 307 -17.65 -11.21 30.83
CA GLU A 307 -18.81 -12.04 31.09
C GLU A 307 -20.15 -11.27 30.96
N ASN A 308 -20.09 -9.94 31.01
CA ASN A 308 -21.27 -9.07 31.02
C ASN A 308 -21.45 -8.36 29.68
N GLU A 309 -22.53 -8.68 28.94
CA GLU A 309 -22.83 -8.11 27.62
C GLU A 309 -23.13 -6.58 27.68
N GLN A 310 -23.64 -6.08 28.78
CA GLN A 310 -23.89 -4.63 28.93
C GLN A 310 -22.56 -3.90 29.12
N LEU A 311 -21.68 -4.44 29.96
CA LEU A 311 -20.32 -3.93 30.16
C LEU A 311 -19.52 -3.98 28.86
N ALA A 312 -19.65 -5.04 28.07
CA ALA A 312 -18.96 -5.17 26.79
C ALA A 312 -19.18 -3.99 25.84
N LYS A 313 -20.33 -3.34 25.92
CA LYS A 313 -20.71 -2.19 25.07
C LYS A 313 -20.41 -0.84 25.70
N GLU A 314 -19.99 -0.79 26.96
CA GLU A 314 -19.68 0.44 27.69
C GLU A 314 -18.49 1.16 27.05
N PRO A 315 -18.64 2.43 26.61
CA PRO A 315 -17.54 3.14 25.95
C PRO A 315 -16.50 3.58 26.98
N ILE A 316 -15.25 3.24 26.74
CA ILE A 316 -14.13 3.60 27.60
C ILE A 316 -13.22 4.60 26.91
N THR A 317 -12.84 5.66 27.62
CA THR A 317 -11.85 6.65 27.18
C THR A 317 -10.81 6.84 28.27
N GLY A 318 -9.53 6.80 27.93
CA GLY A 318 -8.45 7.00 28.88
C GLY A 318 -7.06 6.77 28.27
N ILE A 319 -6.05 7.29 28.93
CA ILE A 319 -4.64 7.08 28.59
C ILE A 319 -3.96 6.56 29.85
N PHE A 320 -3.16 5.51 29.64
CA PHE A 320 -2.50 4.80 30.72
C PHE A 320 -1.01 4.66 30.40
N ASP A 321 -0.19 5.18 31.30
CA ASP A 321 1.26 5.15 31.20
C ASP A 321 1.82 4.14 32.20
N GLU A 322 2.75 3.29 31.79
CA GLU A 322 3.54 2.38 32.65
C GLU A 322 2.73 1.69 33.77
N THR A 323 1.57 1.10 33.41
CA THR A 323 0.60 0.56 34.34
C THR A 323 0.42 -0.95 34.18
N THR A 324 -0.18 -1.60 35.17
CA THR A 324 -0.58 -3.01 35.14
C THR A 324 -2.03 -3.17 34.65
N CYS A 325 -2.38 -4.40 34.21
CA CYS A 325 -3.73 -4.72 33.78
C CYS A 325 -4.77 -4.44 34.86
N GLU A 326 -4.47 -4.80 36.11
CA GLU A 326 -5.31 -4.62 37.27
C GLU A 326 -5.50 -3.12 37.63
N GLU A 327 -4.43 -2.33 37.47
CA GLU A 327 -4.52 -0.87 37.70
C GLU A 327 -5.41 -0.20 36.66
N VAL A 328 -5.31 -0.58 35.38
CA VAL A 328 -6.23 -0.08 34.33
C VAL A 328 -7.68 -0.36 34.71
N LEU A 329 -8.02 -1.60 35.10
CA LEU A 329 -9.37 -1.98 35.51
C LEU A 329 -9.84 -1.20 36.75
N ASN A 330 -8.95 -1.00 37.72
CA ASN A 330 -9.27 -0.22 38.93
C ASN A 330 -9.56 1.24 38.59
N VAL A 331 -8.80 1.83 37.67
CA VAL A 331 -9.11 3.22 37.20
C VAL A 331 -10.42 3.26 36.48
N ILE A 332 -10.71 2.36 35.54
CA ILE A 332 -11.99 2.28 34.82
C ILE A 332 -13.16 2.12 35.81
N LYS A 333 -13.00 1.29 36.83
CA LYS A 333 -13.99 1.14 37.90
C LYS A 333 -14.22 2.45 38.68
N ARG A 334 -13.14 3.19 38.98
CA ARG A 334 -13.24 4.49 39.73
C ARG A 334 -13.89 5.60 38.92
N THR A 335 -13.85 5.55 37.59
CA THR A 335 -14.50 6.52 36.70
C THR A 335 -16.00 6.30 36.53
N GLY A 336 -16.58 5.30 37.24
CA GLY A 336 -18.01 5.08 37.30
C GLY A 336 -18.53 3.85 36.58
N THR A 337 -17.68 3.18 35.81
CA THR A 337 -18.04 1.90 35.15
C THR A 337 -18.23 0.81 36.21
N LYS A 338 -19.43 0.22 36.23
CA LYS A 338 -19.76 -0.87 37.17
C LYS A 338 -19.11 -2.17 36.70
N LEU A 339 -17.93 -2.44 37.19
CA LEU A 339 -17.22 -3.70 36.90
C LEU A 339 -16.63 -4.32 38.17
N ASN A 340 -16.58 -5.62 38.19
CA ASN A 340 -15.78 -6.42 39.11
C ASN A 340 -14.94 -7.40 38.32
N TYR A 341 -13.82 -7.82 38.86
CA TYR A 341 -12.97 -8.80 38.20
C TYR A 341 -12.34 -9.76 39.18
N TYR A 342 -11.99 -10.94 38.68
CA TYR A 342 -11.23 -11.97 39.40
C TYR A 342 -10.28 -12.70 38.44
N THR A 343 -9.25 -13.31 38.96
CA THR A 343 -8.29 -14.10 38.18
C THR A 343 -8.47 -15.59 38.48
N GLN A 344 -8.57 -16.40 37.43
CA GLN A 344 -8.64 -17.85 37.54
C GLN A 344 -7.79 -18.47 36.40
N ASN A 345 -6.88 -19.38 36.73
CA ASN A 345 -5.99 -20.06 35.76
C ASN A 345 -5.30 -19.06 34.79
N ASP A 346 -4.69 -18.01 35.34
CA ASP A 346 -4.01 -16.92 34.62
C ASP A 346 -4.92 -16.13 33.64
N THR A 347 -6.21 -16.37 33.66
CA THR A 347 -7.22 -15.63 32.90
C THR A 347 -7.94 -14.65 33.79
N LEU A 348 -8.10 -13.42 33.34
CA LEU A 348 -8.82 -12.37 34.04
C LEU A 348 -10.25 -12.31 33.54
N TYR A 349 -11.21 -12.51 34.44
CA TYR A 349 -12.65 -12.47 34.17
C TYR A 349 -13.20 -11.15 34.68
N VAL A 350 -13.95 -10.45 33.82
CA VAL A 350 -14.57 -9.14 34.12
C VAL A 350 -16.09 -9.26 33.99
N LYS A 351 -16.83 -8.84 35.05
CA LYS A 351 -18.27 -8.97 35.14
C LYS A 351 -18.94 -7.72 35.70
#